data_023d158bd873829ad4f0b5fb3748e971
#
_entry.id   023d158bd873829ad4f0b5fb3748e971
#
_cell.length_a   1.000
_cell.length_b   1.000
_cell.length_c   1.000
_cell.angle_alpha   90.00
_cell.angle_beta   90.00
_cell.angle_gamma   90.00
#
_symmetry.space_group_name_H-M   'P 1'
#
loop_
_entity.id
_entity.type
_entity.pdbx_description
1 polymer ?
#
loop_
_entity_poly.entity_id
_entity_poly.type
_entity_poly.pdbx_seq_one_letter_code
_entity_poly.pdbx_strand_id
1 'polypeptide(L)'
;MDKLFNATRFGEKLKKYRLKKHLSQMELAEKIDLQTSSVSHLENGTHSPSLETLLRLSLVLEVGIDEMLYDSLPAVKEHHLDKDLQNLFIGCSPEEKELLLRILQTVKQTLKERR
;
A
#
# COMPACT_ATOMS: atom_id res chain seq x y z
N MET A 1 -20.19 6.77 13.14
CA MET A 1 -19.00 5.89 13.03
C MET A 1 -17.99 6.53 12.07
N ASP A 2 -16.75 6.60 12.45
CA ASP A 2 -15.70 7.13 11.59
C ASP A 2 -15.48 6.23 10.38
N LYS A 3 -15.14 6.85 9.25
CA LYS A 3 -14.85 6.08 8.04
C LYS A 3 -13.52 5.37 8.19
N LEU A 4 -13.51 4.07 7.93
CA LEU A 4 -12.28 3.26 7.92
C LEU A 4 -11.48 3.48 6.64
N PHE A 5 -12.16 3.71 5.52
CA PHE A 5 -11.49 3.87 4.24
C PHE A 5 -10.85 5.25 4.11
N ASN A 6 -9.54 5.26 3.85
CA ASN A 6 -8.79 6.50 3.64
C ASN A 6 -8.78 6.84 2.16
N ALA A 7 -9.80 7.58 1.70
CA ALA A 7 -9.99 7.91 0.29
C ALA A 7 -8.85 8.78 -0.26
N THR A 8 -8.32 9.68 0.54
CA THR A 8 -7.23 10.58 0.12
C THR A 8 -5.96 9.79 -0.16
N ARG A 9 -5.56 8.92 0.75
CA ARG A 9 -4.35 8.10 0.56
C ARG A 9 -4.52 7.08 -0.55
N PHE A 10 -5.71 6.50 -0.66
CA PHE A 10 -6.02 5.60 -1.77
C PHE A 10 -5.86 6.31 -3.11
N GLY A 11 -6.39 7.53 -3.22
CA GLY A 11 -6.31 8.33 -4.44
C GLY A 11 -4.89 8.71 -4.82
N GLU A 12 -4.08 9.09 -3.84
CA GLU A 12 -2.65 9.39 -4.06
C GLU A 12 -1.90 8.18 -4.61
N LYS A 13 -2.14 7.00 -4.02
CA LYS A 13 -1.52 5.76 -4.48
C LYS A 13 -2.02 5.36 -5.87
N LEU A 14 -3.31 5.52 -6.12
CA LEU A 14 -3.90 5.23 -7.43
C LEU A 14 -3.22 6.05 -8.52
N LYS A 15 -3.05 7.34 -8.30
CA LYS A 15 -2.34 8.22 -9.23
C LYS A 15 -0.91 7.75 -9.46
N LYS A 16 -0.21 7.39 -8.40
CA LYS A 16 1.17 6.88 -8.47
C LYS A 16 1.26 5.62 -9.32
N TYR A 17 0.38 4.65 -9.10
CA TYR A 17 0.35 3.40 -9.87
C TYR A 17 0.00 3.65 -11.32
N ARG A 18 -0.94 4.56 -11.58
CA ARG A 18 -1.33 4.95 -12.94
C ARG A 18 -0.14 5.52 -13.70
N LEU A 19 0.58 6.46 -13.08
CA LEU A 19 1.74 7.09 -13.68
C LEU A 19 2.89 6.10 -13.92
N LYS A 20 3.07 5.13 -13.05
CA LYS A 20 4.06 4.06 -13.27
C LYS A 20 3.75 3.23 -14.50
N LYS A 21 2.49 3.07 -14.84
CA LYS A 21 2.05 2.36 -16.05
C LYS A 21 1.99 3.28 -17.28
N HIS A 22 2.39 4.53 -17.13
CA HIS A 22 2.37 5.54 -18.20
C HIS A 22 0.98 5.75 -18.81
N LEU A 23 -0.05 5.68 -17.96
CA LEU A 23 -1.44 5.88 -18.38
C LEU A 23 -1.93 7.27 -18.00
N SER A 24 -2.72 7.88 -18.91
CA SER A 24 -3.49 9.07 -18.58
C SER A 24 -4.73 8.66 -17.79
N GLN A 25 -5.41 9.63 -17.16
CA GLN A 25 -6.68 9.36 -16.50
C GLN A 25 -7.72 8.78 -17.46
N MET A 26 -7.76 9.32 -18.69
CA MET A 26 -8.67 8.84 -19.72
C MET A 26 -8.37 7.41 -20.13
N GLU A 27 -7.09 7.09 -20.33
CA GLU A 27 -6.66 5.72 -20.67
C GLU A 27 -7.00 4.73 -19.58
N LEU A 28 -6.77 5.08 -18.31
CA LEU A 28 -7.14 4.22 -17.19
C LEU A 28 -8.66 4.04 -17.13
N ALA A 29 -9.42 5.13 -17.29
CA ALA A 29 -10.88 5.07 -17.27
C ALA A 29 -11.43 4.11 -18.33
N GLU A 30 -10.89 4.16 -19.54
CA GLU A 30 -11.27 3.24 -20.62
C GLU A 30 -11.01 1.78 -20.23
N LYS A 31 -9.86 1.51 -19.62
CA LYS A 31 -9.47 0.15 -19.23
C LYS A 31 -10.35 -0.44 -18.13
N ILE A 32 -10.91 0.39 -17.26
CA ILE A 32 -11.76 -0.05 -16.14
C ILE A 32 -13.25 0.23 -16.38
N ASP A 33 -13.62 0.64 -17.59
CA ASP A 33 -14.99 0.91 -17.99
C ASP A 33 -15.68 1.96 -17.12
N LEU A 34 -14.97 3.06 -16.87
CA LEU A 34 -15.48 4.22 -16.15
C LEU A 34 -15.26 5.49 -16.97
N GLN A 35 -15.90 6.58 -16.54
CA GLN A 35 -15.66 7.89 -17.10
C GLN A 35 -14.36 8.48 -16.53
N THR A 36 -13.72 9.34 -17.30
CA THR A 36 -12.49 10.03 -16.85
C THR A 36 -12.72 10.81 -15.56
N SER A 37 -13.88 11.46 -15.43
CA SER A 37 -14.25 12.18 -14.21
C SER A 37 -14.28 11.28 -12.98
N SER A 38 -14.69 10.02 -13.14
CA SER A 38 -14.69 9.05 -12.05
C SER A 38 -13.27 8.75 -11.56
N VAL A 39 -12.32 8.56 -12.48
CA VAL A 39 -10.91 8.37 -12.12
C VAL A 39 -10.37 9.60 -11.39
N SER A 40 -10.68 10.80 -11.89
CA SER A 40 -10.28 12.04 -11.23
C SER A 40 -10.80 12.13 -9.80
N HIS A 41 -12.08 11.80 -9.58
CA HIS A 41 -12.68 11.80 -8.23
C HIS A 41 -12.04 10.76 -7.31
N LEU A 42 -11.68 9.60 -7.83
CA LEU A 42 -10.97 8.59 -7.03
C LEU A 42 -9.58 9.10 -6.64
N GLU A 43 -8.85 9.72 -7.56
CA GLU A 43 -7.49 10.20 -7.32
C GLU A 43 -7.45 11.39 -6.35
N ASN A 44 -8.46 12.25 -6.37
CA ASN A 44 -8.50 13.39 -5.45
C ASN A 44 -9.17 13.07 -4.10
N GLY A 45 -9.63 11.85 -3.91
CA GLY A 45 -10.17 11.39 -2.64
C GLY A 45 -11.61 11.81 -2.36
N THR A 46 -12.34 12.32 -3.36
CA THR A 46 -13.73 12.74 -3.17
C THR A 46 -14.73 11.59 -3.28
N HIS A 47 -14.34 10.50 -3.93
CA HIS A 47 -15.18 9.30 -4.06
C HIS A 47 -14.42 8.05 -3.64
N SER A 48 -15.16 7.05 -3.17
CA SER A 48 -14.62 5.74 -2.87
C SER A 48 -14.90 4.80 -4.04
N PRO A 49 -14.00 3.86 -4.36
CA PRO A 49 -14.27 2.90 -5.43
C PRO A 49 -15.32 1.88 -4.99
N SER A 50 -16.11 1.38 -5.94
CA SER A 50 -16.90 0.19 -5.72
C SER A 50 -15.97 -1.03 -5.65
N LEU A 51 -16.48 -2.14 -5.13
CA LEU A 51 -15.70 -3.38 -5.11
C LEU A 51 -15.29 -3.80 -6.52
N GLU A 52 -16.22 -3.70 -7.47
CA GLU A 52 -15.94 -4.05 -8.88
C GLU A 52 -14.82 -3.16 -9.45
N THR A 53 -14.87 -1.86 -9.20
CA THR A 53 -13.83 -0.93 -9.65
C THR A 53 -12.49 -1.27 -9.02
N LEU A 54 -12.48 -1.61 -7.74
CA LEU A 54 -11.25 -1.99 -7.02
C LEU A 54 -10.61 -3.22 -7.65
N LEU A 55 -11.41 -4.24 -8.00
CA LEU A 55 -10.93 -5.44 -8.65
C LEU A 55 -10.36 -5.14 -10.04
N ARG A 56 -11.02 -4.30 -10.82
CA ARG A 56 -10.55 -3.89 -12.14
C ARG A 56 -9.25 -3.11 -12.07
N LEU A 57 -9.15 -2.18 -11.12
CA LEU A 57 -7.92 -1.44 -10.89
C LEU A 57 -6.75 -2.35 -10.55
N SER A 58 -6.98 -3.33 -9.68
CA SER A 58 -5.96 -4.30 -9.31
C SER A 58 -5.43 -5.06 -10.52
N LEU A 59 -6.32 -5.50 -11.40
CA LEU A 59 -5.94 -6.23 -12.61
C LEU A 59 -5.18 -5.35 -13.61
N VAL A 60 -5.68 -4.15 -13.87
CA VAL A 60 -5.10 -3.24 -14.87
C VAL A 60 -3.75 -2.69 -14.40
N LEU A 61 -3.65 -2.31 -13.15
CA LEU A 61 -2.44 -1.71 -12.58
C LEU A 61 -1.44 -2.76 -12.09
N GLU A 62 -1.85 -4.02 -12.05
CA GLU A 62 -1.03 -5.13 -11.54
C GLU A 62 -0.55 -4.88 -10.11
N VAL A 63 -1.47 -4.42 -9.26
CA VAL A 63 -1.22 -4.12 -7.85
C VAL A 63 -2.21 -4.91 -7.00
N GLY A 64 -1.74 -5.53 -5.95
CA GLY A 64 -2.61 -6.25 -5.02
C GLY A 64 -3.61 -5.32 -4.32
N ILE A 65 -4.80 -5.83 -4.03
CA ILE A 65 -5.82 -5.07 -3.32
C ILE A 65 -5.34 -4.69 -1.92
N ASP A 66 -4.59 -5.56 -1.27
CA ASP A 66 -3.98 -5.30 0.04
C ASP A 66 -3.05 -4.09 -0.01
N GLU A 67 -2.25 -3.97 -1.07
CA GLU A 67 -1.37 -2.82 -1.26
C GLU A 67 -2.18 -1.53 -1.48
N MET A 68 -3.26 -1.61 -2.24
CA MET A 68 -4.13 -0.47 -2.50
C MET A 68 -4.85 0.01 -1.24
N LEU A 69 -5.14 -0.89 -0.30
CA LEU A 69 -5.83 -0.61 0.96
C LEU A 69 -4.88 -0.44 2.16
N TYR A 70 -3.58 -0.39 1.90
CA TYR A 70 -2.54 -0.35 2.91
C TYR A 70 -2.80 0.69 4.02
N ASP A 71 -3.25 1.88 3.64
CA ASP A 71 -3.45 2.99 4.58
C ASP A 71 -4.83 2.96 5.27
N SER A 72 -5.69 2.02 4.92
CA SER A 72 -7.05 1.95 5.46
C SER A 72 -7.22 0.91 6.56
N LEU A 73 -6.40 -0.15 6.55
CA LEU A 73 -6.53 -1.24 7.50
C LEU A 73 -5.21 -1.45 8.26
N PRO A 74 -5.19 -1.24 9.57
CA PRO A 74 -3.98 -1.45 10.38
C PRO A 74 -3.39 -2.86 10.24
N ALA A 75 -4.23 -3.88 10.11
CA ALA A 75 -3.78 -5.26 9.91
C ALA A 75 -3.00 -5.45 8.62
N VAL A 76 -3.36 -4.72 7.55
CA VAL A 76 -2.64 -4.76 6.28
C VAL A 76 -1.25 -4.14 6.43
N LYS A 77 -1.17 -2.99 7.10
CA LYS A 77 0.12 -2.34 7.40
C LYS A 77 1.04 -3.24 8.20
N GLU A 78 0.51 -3.86 9.25
CA GLU A 78 1.28 -4.76 10.10
C GLU A 78 1.84 -5.94 9.30
N HIS A 79 1.00 -6.56 8.45
CA HIS A 79 1.41 -7.67 7.59
C HIS A 79 2.57 -7.28 6.65
N HIS A 80 2.49 -6.10 6.02
CA HIS A 80 3.54 -5.62 5.14
C HIS A 80 4.84 -5.33 5.88
N LEU A 81 4.75 -4.76 7.07
CA LEU A 81 5.93 -4.51 7.91
C LEU A 81 6.60 -5.82 8.32
N ASP A 82 5.83 -6.86 8.65
CA ASP A 82 6.38 -8.17 8.99
C ASP A 82 7.10 -8.79 7.79
N LYS A 83 6.54 -8.68 6.60
CA LYS A 83 7.20 -9.16 5.38
C LYS A 83 8.49 -8.39 5.10
N ASP A 84 8.48 -7.07 5.23
CA ASP A 84 9.67 -6.25 5.04
C ASP A 84 10.77 -6.63 6.01
N LEU A 85 10.41 -6.87 7.27
CA LEU A 85 11.36 -7.32 8.28
C LEU A 85 11.96 -8.68 7.92
N GLN A 86 11.13 -9.63 7.49
CA GLN A 86 11.61 -10.94 7.04
C GLN A 86 12.57 -10.83 5.85
N ASN A 87 12.26 -9.94 4.91
CA ASN A 87 13.08 -9.73 3.72
C ASN A 87 14.48 -9.21 4.04
N LEU A 88 14.64 -8.49 5.14
CA LEU A 88 15.96 -8.03 5.59
C LEU A 88 16.90 -9.20 5.93
N PHE A 89 16.34 -10.35 6.33
CA PHE A 89 17.14 -11.51 6.70
C PHE A 89 17.44 -12.45 5.55
N ILE A 90 16.78 -12.27 4.39
CA ILE A 90 17.02 -13.11 3.22
C ILE A 90 18.42 -12.85 2.69
N GLY A 91 19.16 -13.93 2.44
CA GLY A 91 20.53 -13.86 1.95
C GLY A 91 21.60 -13.63 3.01
N CYS A 92 21.21 -13.45 4.27
CA CYS A 92 22.15 -13.33 5.37
C CYS A 92 22.66 -14.69 5.84
N SER A 93 23.95 -14.75 6.22
CA SER A 93 24.50 -15.92 6.88
C SER A 93 23.94 -16.05 8.30
N PRO A 94 24.07 -17.22 8.97
CA PRO A 94 23.64 -17.36 10.36
C PRO A 94 24.30 -16.34 11.31
N GLU A 95 25.57 -16.04 11.10
CA GLU A 95 26.31 -15.05 11.89
C GLU A 95 25.77 -13.63 11.66
N GLU A 96 25.48 -13.30 10.41
CA GLU A 96 24.88 -12.00 10.06
C GLU A 96 23.49 -11.84 10.68
N LYS A 97 22.67 -12.88 10.65
CA LYS A 97 21.35 -12.89 11.27
C LYS A 97 21.44 -12.67 12.78
N GLU A 98 22.40 -13.33 13.43
CA GLU A 98 22.61 -13.15 14.86
C GLU A 98 23.00 -11.71 15.21
N LEU A 99 23.90 -11.11 14.43
CA LEU A 99 24.31 -9.72 14.62
C LEU A 99 23.13 -8.77 14.45
N LEU A 100 22.36 -8.94 13.39
CA LEU A 100 21.16 -8.11 13.14
C LEU A 100 20.18 -8.24 14.30
N LEU A 101 19.95 -9.45 14.79
CA LEU A 101 19.04 -9.68 15.91
C LEU A 101 19.50 -8.97 17.18
N ARG A 102 20.80 -9.00 17.49
CA ARG A 102 21.37 -8.28 18.64
C ARG A 102 21.17 -6.78 18.53
N ILE A 103 21.42 -6.21 17.35
CA ILE A 103 21.22 -4.78 17.10
C ILE A 103 19.76 -4.41 17.32
N LEU A 104 18.84 -5.18 16.74
CA LEU A 104 17.40 -4.94 16.88
C LEU A 104 16.92 -5.06 18.32
N GLN A 105 17.45 -6.03 19.07
CA GLN A 105 17.11 -6.18 20.48
C GLN A 105 17.59 -4.99 21.31
N THR A 106 18.77 -4.47 21.02
CA THR A 106 19.31 -3.28 21.70
C THR A 106 18.44 -2.04 21.42
N VAL A 107 18.06 -1.84 20.15
CA VAL A 107 17.16 -0.74 19.77
C VAL A 107 15.80 -0.89 20.46
N LYS A 108 15.25 -2.09 20.46
CA LYS A 108 13.98 -2.36 21.13
C LYS A 108 14.02 -2.02 22.62
N GLN A 109 15.09 -2.38 23.30
CA GLN A 109 15.26 -2.07 24.72
C GLN A 109 15.35 -0.56 24.95
N THR A 110 16.09 0.17 24.11
CA THR A 110 16.20 1.62 24.16
C THR A 110 14.83 2.28 23.97
N LEU A 111 14.03 1.79 23.02
CA LEU A 111 12.68 2.29 22.78
C LEU A 111 11.77 2.11 24.00
N LYS A 112 11.89 0.97 24.69
CA LYS A 112 11.11 0.71 25.91
C LYS A 112 11.48 1.66 27.05
N GLU A 113 12.75 1.98 27.19
CA GLU A 113 13.24 2.89 28.23
C GLU A 113 12.77 4.33 28.05
N ARG A 114 12.37 4.69 26.82
CA ARG A 114 11.88 6.02 26.50
C ARG A 114 10.36 6.18 26.70
N ARG A 115 9.65 5.13 26.99
CA ARG A 115 8.20 5.16 27.18
C ARG A 115 7.79 5.63 28.58
#